data_8fe461eb5503b0633b14bc29bc9c7e2f
#
_entry.id   8fe461eb5503b0633b14bc29bc9c7e2f
#
_cell.length_a   1.000
_cell.length_b   1.000
_cell.length_c   1.000
_cell.angle_alpha   90.00
_cell.angle_beta   90.00
_cell.angle_gamma   90.00
#
_symmetry.space_group_name_H-M   'P 1'
#
loop_
_entity.id
_entity.type
_entity.pdbx_description
1 polymer ?
#
loop_
_entity_poly.entity_id
_entity_poly.type
_entity_poly.pdbx_seq_one_letter_code
_entity_poly.pdbx_strand_id
1 'polypeptide(L)'
;GVGGSFIGFGNLDNIAGIIISLFIFYSGYQIAIENIDYLMGKTPPKKYVDKLVKKAKKVNGVKGINDVRAHYVGNRIHIEIHVEVDANCSTKESHDIGKVVQIKIEKLNDVDKAFVHIDPV
;
A
#
# COMPACT_ATOMS: atom_id res chain seq x y z
N GLY A 1 -3.03 -30.21 -30.08
CA GLY A 1 -3.57 -29.37 -31.11
C GLY A 1 -4.04 -30.10 -32.35
N VAL A 2 -4.60 -29.34 -33.28
CA VAL A 2 -5.14 -29.85 -34.56
C VAL A 2 -4.11 -30.68 -35.35
N GLY A 3 -2.82 -30.28 -35.31
CA GLY A 3 -1.73 -31.02 -35.93
C GLY A 3 -1.51 -32.42 -35.32
N GLY A 4 -1.66 -32.56 -34.00
CA GLY A 4 -1.55 -33.82 -33.30
C GLY A 4 -2.69 -34.78 -33.62
N SER A 5 -3.88 -34.29 -33.82
CA SER A 5 -5.04 -35.10 -34.24
C SER A 5 -4.85 -35.71 -35.61
N PHE A 6 -4.23 -35.00 -36.55
CA PHE A 6 -3.94 -35.47 -37.89
C PHE A 6 -2.91 -36.61 -37.97
N ILE A 7 -1.98 -36.68 -37.00
CA ILE A 7 -0.94 -37.72 -36.95
C ILE A 7 -1.24 -38.81 -35.89
N GLY A 8 -2.49 -38.95 -35.47
CA GLY A 8 -2.94 -40.04 -34.58
C GLY A 8 -2.71 -39.76 -33.10
N PHE A 9 -2.29 -38.57 -32.73
CA PHE A 9 -2.15 -38.12 -31.31
C PHE A 9 -3.39 -37.36 -30.86
N GLY A 10 -4.59 -37.95 -31.00
CA GLY A 10 -5.86 -37.30 -30.63
C GLY A 10 -5.97 -36.82 -29.19
N ASN A 11 -5.17 -37.39 -28.27
CA ASN A 11 -5.14 -36.98 -26.88
C ASN A 11 -4.30 -35.72 -26.62
N LEU A 12 -3.48 -35.25 -27.54
CA LEU A 12 -2.63 -34.06 -27.37
C LEU A 12 -3.45 -32.79 -27.19
N ASP A 13 -4.58 -32.68 -27.87
CA ASP A 13 -5.49 -31.57 -27.72
C ASP A 13 -6.08 -31.49 -26.30
N ASN A 14 -6.50 -32.65 -25.77
CA ASN A 14 -7.04 -32.74 -24.43
C ASN A 14 -5.97 -32.43 -23.35
N ILE A 15 -4.75 -32.96 -23.53
CA ILE A 15 -3.62 -32.69 -22.65
C ILE A 15 -3.24 -31.20 -22.69
N ALA A 16 -3.14 -30.60 -23.86
CA ALA A 16 -2.86 -29.18 -24.02
C ALA A 16 -3.96 -28.33 -23.37
N GLY A 17 -5.22 -28.71 -23.54
CA GLY A 17 -6.35 -28.05 -22.89
C GLY A 17 -6.28 -28.06 -21.37
N ILE A 18 -5.92 -29.22 -20.79
CA ILE A 18 -5.73 -29.36 -19.34
C ILE A 18 -4.60 -28.47 -18.83
N ILE A 19 -3.45 -28.48 -19.50
CA ILE A 19 -2.29 -27.66 -19.10
C ILE A 19 -2.64 -26.17 -19.14
N ILE A 20 -3.27 -25.72 -20.21
CA ILE A 20 -3.71 -24.32 -20.37
C ILE A 20 -4.72 -23.96 -19.28
N SER A 21 -5.68 -24.83 -19.01
CA SER A 21 -6.71 -24.61 -17.97
C SER A 21 -6.10 -24.48 -16.59
N LEU A 22 -5.12 -25.31 -16.25
CA LEU A 22 -4.39 -25.23 -14.96
C LEU A 22 -3.60 -23.93 -14.85
N PHE A 23 -2.97 -23.51 -15.95
CA PHE A 23 -2.23 -22.23 -15.98
C PHE A 23 -3.16 -21.02 -15.79
N ILE A 24 -4.29 -21.01 -16.48
CA ILE A 24 -5.31 -19.96 -16.35
C ILE A 24 -5.88 -19.94 -14.93
N PHE A 25 -6.21 -21.11 -14.38
CA PHE A 25 -6.71 -21.22 -13.02
C PHE A 25 -5.71 -20.67 -11.98
N TYR A 26 -4.44 -21.07 -12.10
CA TYR A 26 -3.38 -20.57 -11.23
C TYR A 26 -3.22 -19.05 -11.31
N SER A 27 -3.19 -18.51 -12.53
CA SER A 27 -3.08 -17.06 -12.77
C SER A 27 -4.28 -16.30 -12.19
N GLY A 28 -5.48 -16.82 -12.42
CA GLY A 28 -6.71 -16.26 -11.86
C GLY A 28 -6.73 -16.27 -10.32
N TYR A 29 -6.27 -17.36 -9.72
CA TYR A 29 -6.13 -17.49 -8.28
C TYR A 29 -5.16 -16.45 -7.70
N GLN A 30 -3.99 -16.28 -8.31
CA GLN A 30 -3.01 -15.28 -7.89
C GLN A 30 -3.58 -13.86 -7.93
N ILE A 31 -4.23 -13.51 -9.03
CA ILE A 31 -4.86 -12.20 -9.19
C ILE A 31 -5.97 -12.00 -8.16
N ALA A 32 -6.79 -13.01 -7.91
CA ALA A 32 -7.87 -12.93 -6.93
C ALA A 32 -7.35 -12.69 -5.51
N ILE A 33 -6.33 -13.45 -5.08
CA ILE A 33 -5.73 -13.28 -3.74
C ILE A 33 -5.13 -11.90 -3.58
N GLU A 34 -4.38 -11.41 -4.58
CA GLU A 34 -3.79 -10.08 -4.53
C GLU A 34 -4.86 -8.98 -4.40
N ASN A 35 -5.94 -9.07 -5.17
CA ASN A 35 -7.03 -8.09 -5.08
C ASN A 35 -7.79 -8.17 -3.76
N ILE A 36 -7.99 -9.36 -3.21
CA ILE A 36 -8.59 -9.53 -1.88
C ILE A 36 -7.73 -8.86 -0.81
N ASP A 37 -6.41 -9.05 -0.85
CA ASP A 37 -5.47 -8.42 0.08
C ASP A 37 -5.58 -6.88 0.04
N TYR A 38 -5.66 -6.29 -1.14
CA TYR A 38 -5.86 -4.84 -1.30
C TYR A 38 -7.22 -4.38 -0.76
N LEU A 39 -8.28 -5.13 -1.02
CA LEU A 39 -9.62 -4.81 -0.51
C LEU A 39 -9.73 -4.96 1.01
N MET A 40 -8.97 -5.89 1.59
CA MET A 40 -8.91 -6.09 3.04
C MET A 40 -8.00 -5.08 3.76
N GLY A 41 -7.43 -4.12 3.05
CA GLY A 41 -6.58 -3.09 3.65
C GLY A 41 -5.19 -3.60 4.01
N LYS A 42 -4.57 -4.34 3.11
CA LYS A 42 -3.18 -4.81 3.26
C LYS A 42 -2.24 -3.70 3.73
N THR A 43 -1.39 -4.00 4.69
CA THR A 43 -0.37 -3.07 5.18
C THR A 43 0.82 -3.00 4.22
N PRO A 44 1.34 -1.80 3.89
CA PRO A 44 2.57 -1.66 3.11
C PRO A 44 3.77 -2.29 3.83
N PRO A 45 4.84 -2.62 3.09
CA PRO A 45 6.07 -3.14 3.70
C PRO A 45 6.62 -2.20 4.78
N LYS A 46 7.14 -2.78 5.87
CA LYS A 46 7.69 -2.00 7.00
C LYS A 46 8.75 -0.98 6.56
N LYS A 47 9.62 -1.33 5.62
CA LYS A 47 10.63 -0.42 5.07
C LYS A 47 10.02 0.85 4.46
N TYR A 48 8.87 0.72 3.83
CA TYR A 48 8.16 1.85 3.25
C TYR A 48 7.58 2.76 4.34
N VAL A 49 6.96 2.17 5.37
CA VAL A 49 6.42 2.91 6.51
C VAL A 49 7.55 3.63 7.27
N ASP A 50 8.69 2.97 7.48
CA ASP A 50 9.87 3.58 8.12
C ASP A 50 10.40 4.78 7.33
N LYS A 51 10.38 4.71 6.00
CA LYS A 51 10.76 5.83 5.12
C LYS A 51 9.80 7.02 5.30
N LEU A 52 8.51 6.77 5.45
CA LEU A 52 7.51 7.81 5.70
C LEU A 52 7.73 8.47 7.05
N VAL A 53 7.96 7.68 8.09
CA VAL A 53 8.28 8.17 9.44
C VAL A 53 9.52 9.06 9.43
N LYS A 54 10.58 8.64 8.74
CA LYS A 54 11.80 9.45 8.59
C LYS A 54 11.54 10.78 7.89
N LYS A 55 10.68 10.79 6.88
CA LYS A 55 10.29 12.04 6.20
C LYS A 55 9.48 12.97 7.10
N ALA A 56 8.55 12.42 7.88
CA ALA A 56 7.75 13.19 8.82
C ALA A 56 8.62 13.81 9.93
N LYS A 57 9.55 13.06 10.49
CA LYS A 57 10.48 13.53 11.52
C LYS A 57 11.39 14.69 11.09
N LYS A 58 11.62 14.85 9.78
CA LYS A 58 12.42 15.94 9.23
C LYS A 58 11.66 17.27 9.13
N VAL A 59 10.38 17.29 9.40
CA VAL A 59 9.59 18.51 9.40
C VAL A 59 9.93 19.33 10.65
N ASN A 60 10.19 20.62 10.45
CA ASN A 60 10.49 21.53 11.55
C ASN A 60 9.29 21.61 12.52
N GLY A 61 9.55 21.52 13.80
CA GLY A 61 8.52 21.51 14.84
C GLY A 61 8.03 20.13 15.24
N VAL A 62 8.37 19.08 14.50
CA VAL A 62 8.08 17.70 14.88
C VAL A 62 9.12 17.22 15.89
N LYS A 63 8.67 16.86 17.09
CA LYS A 63 9.51 16.31 18.17
C LYS A 63 9.66 14.79 18.06
N GLY A 64 8.59 14.11 17.65
CA GLY A 64 8.58 12.67 17.52
C GLY A 64 7.38 12.19 16.72
N ILE A 65 7.34 10.89 16.49
CA ILE A 65 6.19 10.19 15.91
C ILE A 65 5.80 9.11 16.91
N ASN A 66 4.59 9.21 17.42
CA ASN A 66 4.06 8.30 18.43
C ASN A 66 3.53 6.99 17.83
N ASP A 67 2.66 7.10 16.80
CA ASP A 67 2.07 5.95 16.13
C ASP A 67 1.93 6.21 14.63
N VAL A 68 2.00 5.14 13.85
CA VAL A 68 1.77 5.18 12.40
C VAL A 68 0.99 3.95 11.98
N ARG A 69 -0.10 4.18 11.28
CA ARG A 69 -0.90 3.13 10.66
C ARG A 69 -1.02 3.41 9.17
N ALA A 70 -0.66 2.45 8.36
CA ALA A 70 -0.75 2.55 6.91
C ALA A 70 -1.44 1.31 6.34
N HIS A 71 -2.32 1.52 5.39
CA HIS A 71 -3.02 0.43 4.72
C HIS A 71 -3.36 0.82 3.28
N TYR A 72 -3.47 -0.18 2.41
CA TYR A 72 -3.91 0.04 1.05
C TYR A 72 -5.41 0.29 1.00
N VAL A 73 -5.79 1.30 0.20
CA VAL A 73 -7.16 1.56 -0.24
C VAL A 73 -7.12 1.49 -1.76
N GLY A 74 -7.56 0.36 -2.32
CA GLY A 74 -7.27 0.02 -3.70
C GLY A 74 -5.76 -0.16 -3.91
N ASN A 75 -5.19 0.51 -4.90
CA ASN A 75 -3.75 0.47 -5.22
C ASN A 75 -2.94 1.63 -4.59
N ARG A 76 -3.57 2.44 -3.75
CA ARG A 76 -2.93 3.58 -3.08
C ARG A 76 -2.95 3.41 -1.57
N ILE A 77 -2.13 4.18 -0.88
CA ILE A 77 -1.93 4.05 0.57
C ILE A 77 -2.60 5.20 1.30
N HIS A 78 -3.40 4.87 2.31
CA HIS A 78 -3.85 5.79 3.34
C HIS A 78 -2.96 5.64 4.57
N ILE A 79 -2.60 6.77 5.16
CA ILE A 79 -1.72 6.82 6.33
C ILE A 79 -2.39 7.64 7.42
N GLU A 80 -2.43 7.09 8.61
CA GLU A 80 -2.71 7.79 9.85
C GLU A 80 -1.41 7.90 10.63
N ILE A 81 -1.02 9.13 10.98
CA ILE A 81 0.25 9.40 11.66
C ILE A 81 0.04 10.33 12.84
N HIS A 82 0.52 9.94 14.00
CA HIS A 82 0.51 10.71 15.23
C HIS A 82 1.84 11.44 15.42
N VAL A 83 1.78 12.76 15.34
CA VAL A 83 2.96 13.64 15.35
C VAL A 83 3.04 14.36 16.68
N GLU A 84 4.15 14.18 17.37
CA GLU A 84 4.44 14.87 18.64
C GLU A 84 4.96 16.29 18.37
N VAL A 85 4.34 17.26 18.99
CA VAL A 85 4.72 18.67 18.94
C VAL A 85 4.84 19.25 20.34
N ASP A 86 5.45 20.44 20.49
CA ASP A 86 5.55 21.12 21.77
C ASP A 86 4.16 21.46 22.33
N ALA A 87 3.89 21.04 23.56
CA ALA A 87 2.61 21.34 24.23
C ALA A 87 2.36 22.85 24.40
N ASN A 88 3.43 23.65 24.39
CA ASN A 88 3.35 25.10 24.55
C ASN A 88 3.19 25.86 23.22
N CYS A 89 3.22 25.18 22.06
CA CYS A 89 2.95 25.84 20.79
C CYS A 89 1.46 26.22 20.67
N SER A 90 1.19 27.26 19.90
CA SER A 90 -0.19 27.68 19.65
C SER A 90 -0.93 26.64 18.79
N THR A 91 -2.25 26.65 18.86
CA THR A 91 -3.10 25.80 18.00
C THR A 91 -2.80 26.03 16.53
N LYS A 92 -2.52 27.27 16.14
CA LYS A 92 -2.15 27.60 14.76
C LYS A 92 -0.82 26.95 14.36
N GLU A 93 0.19 27.08 15.20
CA GLU A 93 1.51 26.47 14.95
C GLU A 93 1.42 24.95 14.85
N SER A 94 0.71 24.29 15.77
CA SER A 94 0.53 22.85 15.72
C SER A 94 -0.22 22.40 14.45
N HIS A 95 -1.27 23.14 14.05
CA HIS A 95 -1.98 22.90 12.80
C HIS A 95 -1.07 23.04 11.58
N ASP A 96 -0.26 24.09 11.54
CA ASP A 96 0.64 24.36 10.41
C ASP A 96 1.73 23.28 10.30
N ILE A 97 2.27 22.81 11.42
CA ILE A 97 3.21 21.68 11.47
C ILE A 97 2.54 20.41 10.88
N GLY A 98 1.35 20.09 11.35
CA GLY A 98 0.58 18.94 10.84
C GLY A 98 0.30 19.05 9.36
N LYS A 99 -0.01 20.23 8.87
CA LYS A 99 -0.25 20.50 7.45
C LYS A 99 0.99 20.28 6.60
N VAL A 100 2.16 20.72 7.06
CA VAL A 100 3.43 20.48 6.37
C VAL A 100 3.76 18.98 6.32
N VAL A 101 3.54 18.26 7.42
CA VAL A 101 3.71 16.79 7.45
C VAL A 101 2.79 16.12 6.44
N GLN A 102 1.50 16.48 6.45
CA GLN A 102 0.51 15.94 5.51
C GLN A 102 0.96 16.12 4.05
N ILE A 103 1.26 17.35 3.66
CA ILE A 103 1.68 17.68 2.29
C ILE A 103 2.94 16.92 1.90
N LYS A 104 3.90 16.81 2.81
CA LYS A 104 5.18 16.11 2.56
C LYS A 104 5.01 14.61 2.33
N ILE A 105 4.07 13.99 3.04
CA ILE A 105 3.73 12.58 2.88
C ILE A 105 2.89 12.36 1.61
N GLU A 106 1.87 13.18 1.39
CA GLU A 106 0.98 13.08 0.21
C GLU A 106 1.67 13.36 -1.13
N LYS A 107 2.86 13.99 -1.12
CA LYS A 107 3.70 14.14 -2.33
C LYS A 107 4.30 12.83 -2.84
N LEU A 108 4.25 11.77 -2.07
CA LEU A 108 4.70 10.45 -2.51
C LEU A 108 3.64 9.83 -3.44
N ASN A 109 4.08 9.32 -4.59
CA ASN A 109 3.17 8.85 -5.64
C ASN A 109 2.23 7.73 -5.19
N ASP A 110 2.67 6.90 -4.24
CA ASP A 110 1.89 5.76 -3.75
C ASP A 110 0.87 6.15 -2.66
N VAL A 111 1.00 7.36 -2.10
CA VAL A 111 0.12 7.86 -1.04
C VAL A 111 -1.04 8.62 -1.65
N ASP A 112 -2.25 8.24 -1.27
CA ASP A 112 -3.47 8.96 -1.62
C ASP A 112 -3.83 10.01 -0.58
N LYS A 113 -3.83 9.61 0.70
CA LYS A 113 -4.24 10.46 1.81
C LYS A 113 -3.38 10.23 3.05
N ALA A 114 -3.03 11.31 3.72
CA ALA A 114 -2.41 11.29 5.04
C ALA A 114 -3.31 12.01 6.05
N PHE A 115 -3.64 11.32 7.14
CA PHE A 115 -4.35 11.85 8.29
C PHE A 115 -3.34 12.09 9.41
N VAL A 116 -3.13 13.35 9.73
CA VAL A 116 -2.14 13.75 10.75
C VAL A 116 -2.87 14.11 12.03
N HIS A 117 -2.58 13.35 13.08
CA HIS A 117 -3.02 13.64 14.43
C HIS A 117 -1.89 14.32 15.19
N ILE A 118 -2.20 15.36 15.95
CA ILE A 118 -1.22 16.12 16.72
C ILE A 118 -1.29 15.71 18.17
N ASP A 119 -0.16 15.24 18.71
CA ASP A 119 0.01 14.86 20.10
C ASP A 119 0.92 15.89 20.78
N PRO A 120 0.40 16.71 21.71
CA PRO A 120 1.21 17.66 22.46
C PRO A 120 2.05 16.95 23.54
N VAL A 121 3.35 17.24 23.57
CA VAL A 121 4.31 16.65 24.52
C VAL A 121 5.17 17.68 25.23
#